data_2565b1e173c9b5a6485fd3516bdc5fcd
#
_entry.id   2565b1e173c9b5a6485fd3516bdc5fcd
#
_cell.length_a   1.000
_cell.length_b   1.000
_cell.length_c   1.000
_cell.angle_alpha   90.00
_cell.angle_beta   90.00
_cell.angle_gamma   90.00
#
_symmetry.space_group_name_H-M   'P 1'
#
loop_
_entity.id
_entity.type
_entity.pdbx_description
1 polymer ?
#
loop_
_entity_poly.entity_id
_entity_poly.type
_entity_poly.pdbx_seq_one_letter_code
_entity_poly.pdbx_strand_id
1 'polypeptide(L)'
;MTSGAKSEGRFGKQDFRHVTEEDVYICPAGERLTYRYTNEENGLVLRRYWTSVCGACAIKRQCTPSAQCRVTRWEHEHLLEAVQCRLDADPGKMRVRRETVEHPLGTIKARMGATQLLMKTLPRVATEMALHVLAYNLTHVLNIMGVRPLMVAIQE
;
A
#
# COMPACT_ATOMS: atom_id res chain seq x y z
N MET A 1 10.32 7.12 10.91
CA MET A 1 10.44 5.64 10.87
C MET A 1 10.38 5.21 9.43
N THR A 2 11.29 4.37 9.00
CA THR A 2 11.38 3.87 7.63
C THR A 2 10.63 2.54 7.48
N SER A 3 10.17 2.25 6.26
CA SER A 3 9.50 0.98 5.92
C SER A 3 10.36 -0.27 6.23
N GLY A 4 11.69 -0.14 6.31
CA GLY A 4 12.61 -1.21 6.62
C GLY A 4 12.80 -1.52 8.12
N ALA A 5 12.16 -0.78 9.03
CA ALA A 5 12.35 -0.99 10.47
C ALA A 5 11.94 -2.40 10.92
N LYS A 6 10.83 -2.93 10.40
CA LYS A 6 10.34 -4.28 10.72
C LYS A 6 11.27 -5.39 10.21
N SER A 7 11.83 -5.25 9.02
CA SER A 7 12.78 -6.23 8.47
C SER A 7 14.08 -6.31 9.27
N GLU A 8 14.41 -5.25 10.02
CA GLU A 8 15.55 -5.19 10.94
C GLU A 8 15.18 -5.53 12.39
N GLY A 9 13.99 -6.09 12.64
CA GLY A 9 13.52 -6.46 13.97
C GLY A 9 13.19 -5.26 14.88
N ARG A 10 12.96 -4.07 14.29
CA ARG A 10 12.61 -2.86 15.03
C ARG A 10 11.11 -2.55 14.91
N PHE A 11 10.59 -1.81 15.89
CA PHE A 11 9.21 -1.35 15.86
C PHE A 11 8.93 -0.47 14.65
N GLY A 12 7.79 -0.67 14.01
CA GLY A 12 7.24 0.16 12.95
C GLY A 12 6.34 1.27 13.52
N LYS A 13 5.84 2.14 12.65
CA LYS A 13 4.94 3.24 13.06
C LYS A 13 3.64 2.73 13.70
N GLN A 14 3.12 1.60 13.25
CA GLN A 14 1.90 0.98 13.78
C GLN A 14 2.03 0.47 15.23
N ASP A 15 3.25 0.31 15.74
CA ASP A 15 3.49 -0.08 17.14
C ASP A 15 3.40 1.13 18.10
N PHE A 16 3.20 2.34 17.55
CA PHE A 16 3.02 3.60 18.26
C PHE A 16 1.56 4.03 18.18
N ARG A 17 0.88 4.10 19.31
CA ARG A 17 -0.53 4.47 19.37
C ARG A 17 -0.70 5.99 19.43
N HIS A 18 -1.46 6.57 18.51
CA HIS A 18 -1.86 7.97 18.56
C HIS A 18 -3.05 8.16 19.51
N VAL A 19 -2.97 9.13 20.41
CA VAL A 19 -4.05 9.56 21.30
C VAL A 19 -4.52 10.91 20.77
N THR A 20 -5.69 10.92 20.11
CA THR A 20 -6.18 12.10 19.39
C THR A 20 -6.55 13.24 20.32
N GLU A 21 -7.14 12.94 21.49
CA GLU A 21 -7.60 13.93 22.48
C GLU A 21 -6.46 14.77 23.04
N GLU A 22 -5.27 14.18 23.15
CA GLU A 22 -4.10 14.84 23.73
C GLU A 22 -3.04 15.19 22.67
N ASP A 23 -3.25 14.78 21.44
CA ASP A 23 -2.32 14.93 20.33
C ASP A 23 -0.90 14.44 20.65
N VAL A 24 -0.80 13.22 21.19
CA VAL A 24 0.46 12.55 21.54
C VAL A 24 0.52 11.14 20.95
N TYR A 25 1.72 10.62 20.80
CA TYR A 25 1.96 9.21 20.54
C TYR A 25 2.44 8.50 21.80
N ILE A 26 1.93 7.31 22.05
CA ILE A 26 2.44 6.41 23.08
C ILE A 26 3.37 5.40 22.40
N CYS A 27 4.62 5.31 22.84
CA CYS A 27 5.58 4.34 22.32
C CYS A 27 5.40 2.95 22.94
N PRO A 28 6.01 1.89 22.40
CA PRO A 28 5.93 0.54 22.97
C PRO A 28 6.46 0.40 24.42
N ALA A 29 7.28 1.35 24.88
CA ALA A 29 7.72 1.43 26.28
C ALA A 29 6.72 2.16 27.20
N GLY A 30 5.60 2.66 26.67
CA GLY A 30 4.60 3.45 27.43
C GLY A 30 4.91 4.94 27.52
N GLU A 31 6.01 5.41 26.97
CA GLU A 31 6.39 6.82 27.03
C GLU A 31 5.61 7.67 26.03
N ARG A 32 5.36 8.92 26.40
CA ARG A 32 4.61 9.91 25.60
C ARG A 32 5.55 10.68 24.69
N LEU A 33 5.29 10.62 23.39
CA LEU A 33 5.93 11.47 22.38
C LEU A 33 5.02 12.66 22.13
N THR A 34 5.44 13.83 22.54
CA THR A 34 4.68 15.08 22.38
C THR A 34 4.94 15.72 21.03
N TYR A 35 3.94 16.43 20.51
CA TYR A 35 4.09 17.28 19.33
C TYR A 35 5.23 18.29 19.54
N ARG A 36 6.00 18.54 18.50
CA ARG A 36 7.13 19.47 18.51
C ARG A 36 7.00 20.57 17.47
N TYR A 37 6.83 20.20 16.22
CA TYR A 37 6.63 21.15 15.13
C TYR A 37 5.98 20.48 13.92
N THR A 38 5.52 21.33 13.00
CA THR A 38 5.03 20.92 11.68
C THR A 38 5.98 21.47 10.62
N ASN A 39 6.27 20.67 9.61
CA ASN A 39 6.99 21.09 8.42
C ASN A 39 6.30 20.56 7.16
N GLU A 40 6.61 21.18 6.03
CA GLU A 40 6.18 20.71 4.72
C GLU A 40 7.36 20.05 4.00
N GLU A 41 7.14 18.83 3.52
CA GLU A 41 8.11 18.06 2.74
C GLU A 41 7.40 17.46 1.51
N ASN A 42 7.87 17.77 0.32
CA ASN A 42 7.30 17.29 -0.94
C ASN A 42 5.78 17.56 -1.09
N GLY A 43 5.30 18.71 -0.62
CA GLY A 43 3.88 19.06 -0.64
C GLY A 43 3.02 18.35 0.41
N LEU A 44 3.64 17.67 1.37
CA LEU A 44 2.96 17.01 2.48
C LEU A 44 3.19 17.79 3.78
N VAL A 45 2.11 18.11 4.47
CA VAL A 45 2.17 18.73 5.81
C VAL A 45 2.40 17.62 6.85
N LEU A 46 3.56 17.65 7.50
CA LEU A 46 4.04 16.60 8.38
C LEU A 46 4.22 17.13 9.81
N ARG A 47 3.55 16.50 10.77
CA ARG A 47 3.67 16.77 12.20
C ARG A 47 4.71 15.84 12.81
N ARG A 48 5.60 16.38 13.65
CA ARG A 48 6.72 15.64 14.25
C ARG A 48 6.52 15.49 15.76
N TYR A 49 6.69 14.25 16.23
CA TYR A 49 6.53 13.87 17.63
C TYR A 49 7.77 13.15 18.13
N TRP A 50 8.25 13.47 19.32
CA TRP A 50 9.31 12.73 20.02
C TRP A 50 9.33 13.02 21.51
N THR A 51 10.11 12.22 22.24
CA THR A 51 10.41 12.40 23.67
C THR A 51 11.92 12.45 23.90
N SER A 52 12.36 13.17 24.93
CA SER A 52 13.76 13.21 25.37
C SER A 52 14.17 12.01 26.23
N VAL A 53 13.21 11.22 26.71
CA VAL A 53 13.45 10.09 27.63
C VAL A 53 14.09 8.88 26.96
N CYS A 54 14.13 8.82 25.63
CA CYS A 54 14.70 7.70 24.88
C CYS A 54 16.13 7.33 25.24
N GLY A 55 16.92 8.24 25.81
CA GLY A 55 18.30 7.99 26.20
C GLY A 55 18.46 6.87 27.21
N ALA A 56 17.57 6.79 28.18
CA ALA A 56 17.57 5.80 29.29
C ALA A 56 16.62 4.61 29.02
N CYS A 57 15.97 4.52 27.86
CA CYS A 57 14.98 3.49 27.57
C CYS A 57 15.61 2.11 27.30
N ALA A 58 15.17 1.09 28.02
CA ALA A 58 15.70 -0.28 27.93
C ALA A 58 15.49 -0.90 26.52
N ILE A 59 14.38 -0.55 25.84
CA ILE A 59 14.04 -1.07 24.51
C ILE A 59 14.43 -0.11 23.37
N LYS A 60 15.26 0.88 23.62
CA LYS A 60 15.68 1.89 22.64
C LYS A 60 16.21 1.26 21.34
N ARG A 61 17.00 0.21 21.45
CA ARG A 61 17.59 -0.48 20.26
C ARG A 61 16.54 -1.06 19.32
N GLN A 62 15.38 -1.46 19.86
CA GLN A 62 14.26 -1.97 19.09
C GLN A 62 13.41 -0.84 18.48
N CYS A 63 13.57 0.41 18.93
CA CYS A 63 12.85 1.57 18.40
C CYS A 63 13.67 2.30 17.33
N THR A 64 14.92 2.67 17.66
CA THR A 64 15.72 3.54 16.80
C THR A 64 17.22 3.42 17.08
N PRO A 65 18.07 3.49 16.04
CA PRO A 65 19.52 3.64 16.22
C PRO A 65 19.91 5.08 16.59
N SER A 66 19.03 6.06 16.38
CA SER A 66 19.25 7.49 16.63
C SER A 66 19.16 7.83 18.12
N ALA A 67 19.57 9.04 18.49
CA ALA A 67 19.47 9.54 19.88
C ALA A 67 18.03 9.50 20.43
N GLN A 68 17.06 9.79 19.56
CA GLN A 68 15.64 9.86 19.90
C GLN A 68 14.79 9.16 18.84
N CYS A 69 13.72 8.50 19.27
CA CYS A 69 12.70 7.98 18.37
C CYS A 69 11.78 9.12 17.94
N ARG A 70 11.64 9.32 16.65
CA ARG A 70 10.78 10.35 16.06
C ARG A 70 9.69 9.69 15.25
N VAL A 71 8.44 10.08 15.52
CA VAL A 71 7.26 9.68 14.75
C VAL A 71 6.79 10.86 13.92
N THR A 72 6.51 10.60 12.67
CA THR A 72 5.96 11.59 11.74
C THR A 72 4.51 11.24 11.46
N ARG A 73 3.62 12.24 11.59
CA ARG A 73 2.21 12.11 11.23
C ARG A 73 1.89 13.07 10.09
N TRP A 74 1.35 12.53 8.99
CA TRP A 74 0.77 13.33 7.94
C TRP A 74 -0.58 13.90 8.39
N GLU A 75 -0.97 15.09 7.93
CA GLU A 75 -2.25 15.72 8.31
C GLU A 75 -3.46 14.83 7.98
N HIS A 76 -3.39 14.06 6.88
CA HIS A 76 -4.43 13.11 6.48
C HIS A 76 -4.13 11.66 6.88
N GLU A 77 -3.30 11.43 7.88
CA GLU A 77 -2.94 10.08 8.36
C GLU A 77 -4.15 9.24 8.76
N HIS A 78 -5.23 9.87 9.21
CA HIS A 78 -6.48 9.19 9.56
C HIS A 78 -7.07 8.39 8.38
N LEU A 79 -6.83 8.82 7.14
CA LEU A 79 -7.26 8.07 5.95
C LEU A 79 -6.46 6.77 5.80
N LEU A 80 -5.15 6.81 6.05
CA LEU A 80 -4.29 5.64 6.01
C LEU A 80 -4.63 4.67 7.15
N GLU A 81 -4.89 5.18 8.35
CA GLU A 81 -5.33 4.40 9.51
C GLU A 81 -6.67 3.70 9.22
N ALA A 82 -7.64 4.40 8.60
CA ALA A 82 -8.91 3.81 8.19
C ALA A 82 -8.77 2.71 7.11
N VAL A 83 -7.82 2.86 6.20
CA VAL A 83 -7.48 1.81 5.22
C VAL A 83 -6.86 0.61 5.93
N GLN A 84 -5.92 0.83 6.84
CA GLN A 84 -5.27 -0.23 7.60
C GLN A 84 -6.29 -1.02 8.43
N CYS A 85 -7.20 -0.35 9.16
CA CYS A 85 -8.28 -1.02 9.90
C CYS A 85 -9.14 -1.93 9.00
N ARG A 86 -9.45 -1.48 7.77
CA ARG A 86 -10.22 -2.29 6.82
C ARG A 86 -9.44 -3.51 6.32
N LEU A 87 -8.12 -3.39 6.14
CA LEU A 87 -7.26 -4.50 5.74
C LEU A 87 -7.09 -5.51 6.89
N ASP A 88 -6.96 -5.03 8.12
CA ASP A 88 -6.85 -5.88 9.31
C ASP A 88 -8.14 -6.65 9.58
N ALA A 89 -9.32 -6.01 9.30
CA ALA A 89 -10.63 -6.66 9.42
C ALA A 89 -10.86 -7.76 8.37
N ASP A 90 -10.23 -7.64 7.19
CA ASP A 90 -10.35 -8.63 6.10
C ASP A 90 -9.02 -8.80 5.36
N PRO A 91 -8.08 -9.58 5.91
CA PRO A 91 -6.78 -9.86 5.29
C PRO A 91 -6.88 -10.54 3.92
N GLY A 92 -8.01 -11.18 3.63
CA GLY A 92 -8.28 -11.86 2.36
C GLY A 92 -8.40 -10.90 1.18
N LYS A 93 -8.77 -9.64 1.41
CA LYS A 93 -8.95 -8.64 0.33
C LYS A 93 -7.70 -8.37 -0.49
N MET A 94 -6.53 -8.41 0.13
CA MET A 94 -5.27 -8.25 -0.61
C MET A 94 -5.00 -9.42 -1.57
N ARG A 95 -5.41 -10.65 -1.19
CA ARG A 95 -5.34 -11.80 -2.08
C ARG A 95 -6.31 -11.66 -3.24
N VAL A 96 -7.57 -11.30 -2.96
CA VAL A 96 -8.59 -11.06 -4.00
C VAL A 96 -8.11 -9.98 -4.98
N ARG A 97 -7.58 -8.86 -4.48
CA ARG A 97 -7.01 -7.81 -5.33
C ARG A 97 -5.90 -8.34 -6.25
N ARG A 98 -4.99 -9.15 -5.72
CA ARG A 98 -3.91 -9.77 -6.50
C ARG A 98 -4.46 -10.66 -7.60
N GLU A 99 -5.44 -11.49 -7.28
CA GLU A 99 -6.06 -12.42 -8.23
C GLU A 99 -6.87 -11.69 -9.31
N THR A 100 -7.62 -10.65 -8.93
CA THR A 100 -8.56 -9.97 -9.83
C THR A 100 -7.96 -8.82 -10.64
N VAL A 101 -6.92 -8.16 -10.14
CA VAL A 101 -6.34 -6.97 -10.78
C VAL A 101 -4.88 -7.18 -11.16
N GLU A 102 -4.04 -7.56 -10.21
CA GLU A 102 -2.59 -7.60 -10.43
C GLU A 102 -2.19 -8.75 -11.36
N HIS A 103 -2.79 -9.92 -11.20
CA HIS A 103 -2.51 -11.07 -12.06
C HIS A 103 -2.94 -10.85 -13.53
N PRO A 104 -4.18 -10.39 -13.82
CA PRO A 104 -4.57 -10.04 -15.19
C PRO A 104 -3.67 -8.99 -15.83
N LEU A 105 -3.40 -7.87 -15.13
CA LEU A 105 -2.53 -6.82 -15.64
C LEU A 105 -1.08 -7.28 -15.82
N GLY A 106 -0.57 -8.10 -14.92
CA GLY A 106 0.74 -8.73 -15.05
C GLY A 106 0.84 -9.65 -16.27
N THR A 107 -0.20 -10.42 -16.55
CA THR A 107 -0.28 -11.29 -17.73
C THR A 107 -0.33 -10.47 -19.02
N ILE A 108 -1.16 -9.43 -19.07
CA ILE A 108 -1.26 -8.53 -20.23
C ILE A 108 0.10 -7.88 -20.50
N LYS A 109 0.78 -7.39 -19.49
CA LYS A 109 2.11 -6.77 -19.63
C LYS A 109 3.20 -7.76 -20.01
N ALA A 110 3.36 -8.83 -19.24
CA ALA A 110 4.52 -9.72 -19.36
C ALA A 110 4.37 -10.77 -20.47
N ARG A 111 3.17 -11.32 -20.69
CA ARG A 111 2.94 -12.39 -21.65
C ARG A 111 2.37 -11.92 -22.98
N MET A 112 1.54 -10.85 -22.96
CA MET A 112 0.90 -10.32 -24.17
C MET A 112 1.67 -9.12 -24.76
N GLY A 113 2.81 -8.74 -24.18
CA GLY A 113 3.71 -7.74 -24.72
C GLY A 113 3.26 -6.28 -24.54
N ALA A 114 2.19 -6.02 -23.77
CA ALA A 114 1.70 -4.68 -23.50
C ALA A 114 2.55 -3.95 -22.42
N THR A 115 3.87 -3.95 -22.59
CA THR A 115 4.81 -3.32 -21.65
C THR A 115 4.77 -1.80 -21.71
N GLN A 116 4.35 -1.24 -22.83
CA GLN A 116 4.18 0.20 -23.07
C GLN A 116 2.94 0.43 -23.94
N LEU A 117 2.31 1.57 -23.75
CA LEU A 117 1.19 1.99 -24.59
C LEU A 117 1.71 2.59 -25.90
N LEU A 118 1.18 2.14 -27.02
CA LEU A 118 1.58 2.60 -28.36
C LEU A 118 0.78 3.82 -28.79
N MET A 119 -0.44 3.98 -28.26
CA MET A 119 -1.34 5.09 -28.59
C MET A 119 -1.08 6.31 -27.69
N LYS A 120 -1.29 7.50 -28.25
CA LYS A 120 -1.30 8.79 -27.53
C LYS A 120 -2.75 9.24 -27.32
N THR A 121 -3.02 10.00 -26.29
CA THR A 121 -4.32 10.51 -25.83
C THR A 121 -5.18 9.47 -25.11
N LEU A 122 -5.89 9.89 -24.08
CA LEU A 122 -6.70 9.01 -23.22
C LEU A 122 -7.71 8.14 -23.97
N PRO A 123 -8.50 8.66 -24.94
CA PRO A 123 -9.47 7.82 -25.67
C PRO A 123 -8.80 6.68 -26.44
N ARG A 124 -7.68 6.96 -27.10
CA ARG A 124 -6.97 5.93 -27.88
C ARG A 124 -6.27 4.91 -26.99
N VAL A 125 -5.69 5.36 -25.88
CA VAL A 125 -5.12 4.45 -24.85
C VAL A 125 -6.23 3.57 -24.25
N ALA A 126 -7.43 4.11 -24.01
CA ALA A 126 -8.56 3.32 -23.54
C ALA A 126 -8.95 2.21 -24.55
N THR A 127 -8.96 2.52 -25.85
CA THR A 127 -9.22 1.54 -26.92
C THR A 127 -8.13 0.46 -26.94
N GLU A 128 -6.86 0.84 -26.87
CA GLU A 128 -5.74 -0.10 -26.83
C GLU A 128 -5.85 -1.04 -25.63
N MET A 129 -6.13 -0.50 -24.43
CA MET A 129 -6.34 -1.32 -23.24
C MET A 129 -7.55 -2.23 -23.35
N ALA A 130 -8.65 -1.76 -23.95
CA ALA A 130 -9.84 -2.59 -24.18
C ALA A 130 -9.54 -3.80 -25.09
N LEU A 131 -8.72 -3.63 -26.13
CA LEU A 131 -8.28 -4.73 -26.99
C LEU A 131 -7.39 -5.72 -26.24
N HIS A 132 -6.47 -5.27 -25.40
CA HIS A 132 -5.67 -6.18 -24.56
C HIS A 132 -6.53 -6.97 -23.58
N VAL A 133 -7.53 -6.33 -22.94
CA VAL A 133 -8.46 -7.01 -22.03
C VAL A 133 -9.32 -8.02 -22.79
N LEU A 134 -9.79 -7.68 -23.99
CA LEU A 134 -10.55 -8.60 -24.85
C LEU A 134 -9.72 -9.84 -25.21
N ALA A 135 -8.48 -9.64 -25.64
CA ALA A 135 -7.58 -10.76 -26.00
C ALA A 135 -7.24 -11.62 -24.76
N TYR A 136 -7.05 -11.01 -23.59
CA TYR A 136 -6.87 -11.73 -22.33
C TYR A 136 -8.10 -12.59 -22.00
N ASN A 137 -9.31 -12.01 -22.03
CA ASN A 137 -10.54 -12.72 -21.76
C ASN A 137 -10.79 -13.87 -22.77
N LEU A 138 -10.56 -13.63 -24.05
CA LEU A 138 -10.69 -14.65 -25.08
C LEU A 138 -9.74 -15.83 -24.85
N THR A 139 -8.49 -15.55 -24.46
CA THR A 139 -7.52 -16.59 -24.10
C THR A 139 -8.01 -17.42 -22.91
N HIS A 140 -8.61 -16.78 -21.90
CA HIS A 140 -9.19 -17.49 -20.76
C HIS A 140 -10.38 -18.37 -21.15
N VAL A 141 -11.29 -17.85 -21.97
CA VAL A 141 -12.45 -18.61 -22.46
C VAL A 141 -11.99 -19.84 -23.27
N LEU A 142 -11.00 -19.65 -24.16
CA LEU A 142 -10.42 -20.76 -24.93
C LEU A 142 -9.78 -21.83 -24.04
N ASN A 143 -9.10 -21.42 -22.98
CA ASN A 143 -8.47 -22.37 -22.04
C ASN A 143 -9.49 -23.12 -21.19
N ILE A 144 -10.65 -22.52 -20.88
CA ILE A 144 -11.70 -23.16 -20.06
C ILE A 144 -12.60 -24.05 -20.92
N MET A 145 -13.10 -23.53 -22.03
CA MET A 145 -14.11 -24.20 -22.86
C MET A 145 -13.49 -25.05 -23.97
N GLY A 146 -12.32 -24.71 -24.44
CA GLY A 146 -11.74 -25.23 -25.68
C GLY A 146 -12.28 -24.52 -26.92
N VAL A 147 -11.60 -24.72 -28.06
CA VAL A 147 -11.92 -24.04 -29.34
C VAL A 147 -13.26 -24.47 -29.90
N ARG A 148 -13.52 -25.82 -29.97
CA ARG A 148 -14.72 -26.34 -30.60
C ARG A 148 -16.03 -25.92 -29.92
N PRO A 149 -16.19 -26.06 -28.60
CA PRO A 149 -17.39 -25.59 -27.90
C PRO A 149 -17.60 -24.06 -28.05
N LEU A 150 -16.53 -23.27 -28.02
CA LEU A 150 -16.63 -21.83 -28.24
C LEU A 150 -17.16 -21.50 -29.64
N MET A 151 -16.67 -22.16 -30.68
CA MET A 151 -17.14 -21.96 -32.06
C MET A 151 -18.62 -22.33 -32.25
N VAL A 152 -19.09 -23.35 -31.58
CA VAL A 152 -20.52 -23.70 -31.56
C VAL A 152 -21.36 -22.63 -30.91
N ALA A 153 -20.92 -22.15 -29.73
CA ALA A 153 -21.64 -21.10 -28.96
C ALA A 153 -21.71 -19.73 -29.67
N ILE A 154 -20.81 -19.46 -30.62
CA ILE A 154 -20.83 -18.21 -31.41
C ILE A 154 -21.78 -18.32 -32.62
N GLN A 155 -22.12 -19.54 -33.08
CA GLN A 155 -22.98 -19.79 -34.23
C GLN A 155 -24.48 -19.85 -33.88
N GLU A 156 -24.82 -19.90 -32.58
CA GLU A 156 -26.18 -19.80 -32.04
C GLU A 156 -26.57 -18.32 -31.81
#